data_154368b3cbb8c6de4cafeaddec45d526
#
_entry.id   154368b3cbb8c6de4cafeaddec45d526
#
_cell.length_a   1.000
_cell.length_b   1.000
_cell.length_c   1.000
_cell.angle_alpha   90.00
_cell.angle_beta   90.00
_cell.angle_gamma   90.00
#
_symmetry.space_group_name_H-M   'P 1'
#
loop_
_entity.id
_entity.type
_entity.pdbx_description
1 polymer ?
#
loop_
_entity_poly.entity_id
_entity_poly.type
_entity_poly.pdbx_seq_one_letter_code
_entity_poly.pdbx_strand_id
1 'polypeptide(L)'
;MTEERPLRIWIDDHNPIFRLGLGACLETPFLLAGESAHFTPQPDLARTDILIFELDQAGLPNALRLARDSDLLLVTIASQIEDELLVEAIEAGVTGAMLRSDANPTTFLHTLRSAASGNGSLPTAVLSRLLSRPRAGVRGAGELTDRELGVLRLLSKGESTRQIAEDLCYSEKTVKNIVHDVLVRMNCRNRAQAVALATRRGII
;
A
#
# COMPACT_ATOMS: atom_id res chain seq x y z
N MET A 1 -3.27 25.01 20.65
CA MET A 1 -3.82 24.54 19.38
C MET A 1 -2.64 24.60 18.42
N THR A 2 -2.04 23.44 18.12
CA THR A 2 -1.00 23.35 17.10
C THR A 2 -1.71 23.50 15.75
N GLU A 3 -1.45 24.61 15.05
CA GLU A 3 -1.90 24.75 13.67
C GLU A 3 -1.20 23.64 12.86
N GLU A 4 -1.95 22.60 12.50
CA GLU A 4 -1.46 21.58 11.57
C GLU A 4 -1.17 22.27 10.24
N ARG A 5 0.04 22.10 9.74
CA ARG A 5 0.44 22.61 8.42
C ARG A 5 -0.54 22.06 7.37
N PRO A 6 -1.07 22.90 6.49
CA PRO A 6 -1.94 22.43 5.44
C PRO A 6 -1.21 21.45 4.49
N LEU A 7 -1.90 20.37 4.13
CA LEU A 7 -1.40 19.36 3.19
C LEU A 7 -1.68 19.78 1.75
N ARG A 8 -0.66 19.74 0.92
CA ARG A 8 -0.70 20.21 -0.46
C ARG A 8 -0.95 19.03 -1.40
N ILE A 9 -2.02 19.14 -2.18
CA ILE A 9 -2.55 18.09 -3.03
C ILE A 9 -2.20 18.38 -4.49
N TRP A 10 -1.62 17.42 -5.18
CA TRP A 10 -1.52 17.43 -6.64
C TRP A 10 -2.50 16.41 -7.23
N ILE A 11 -3.24 16.81 -8.28
CA ILE A 11 -4.24 15.97 -8.92
C ILE A 11 -3.80 15.69 -10.37
N ASP A 12 -3.50 14.43 -10.67
CA ASP A 12 -3.22 13.96 -12.03
C ASP A 12 -4.39 13.09 -12.51
N ASP A 13 -5.11 13.56 -13.49
CA ASP A 13 -6.23 12.84 -14.11
C ASP A 13 -6.41 13.31 -15.55
N HIS A 14 -6.71 12.41 -16.47
CA HIS A 14 -6.91 12.79 -17.87
C HIS A 14 -8.15 13.67 -18.10
N ASN A 15 -9.18 13.54 -17.26
CA ASN A 15 -10.44 14.28 -17.39
C ASN A 15 -10.38 15.64 -16.69
N PRO A 16 -10.39 16.76 -17.43
CA PRO A 16 -10.28 18.10 -16.83
C PRO A 16 -11.47 18.48 -15.95
N ILE A 17 -12.68 18.01 -16.27
CA ILE A 17 -13.87 18.30 -15.45
C ILE A 17 -13.75 17.61 -14.11
N PHE A 18 -13.25 16.38 -14.10
CA PHE A 18 -13.05 15.62 -12.89
C PHE A 18 -11.97 16.25 -11.99
N ARG A 19 -10.84 16.69 -12.57
CA ARG A 19 -9.80 17.45 -11.84
C ARG A 19 -10.38 18.70 -11.18
N LEU A 20 -11.10 19.51 -11.95
CA LEU A 20 -11.76 20.72 -11.43
C LEU A 20 -12.75 20.39 -10.30
N GLY A 21 -13.53 19.32 -10.45
CA GLY A 21 -14.47 18.86 -9.43
C GLY A 21 -13.79 18.45 -8.14
N LEU A 22 -12.71 17.67 -8.22
CA LEU A 22 -11.91 17.27 -7.06
C LEU A 22 -11.26 18.48 -6.39
N GLY A 23 -10.65 19.39 -7.18
CA GLY A 23 -10.06 20.62 -6.66
C GLY A 23 -11.08 21.50 -5.90
N ALA A 24 -12.29 21.59 -6.41
CA ALA A 24 -13.39 22.34 -5.77
C ALA A 24 -13.93 21.68 -4.48
N CYS A 25 -13.68 20.38 -4.29
CA CYS A 25 -14.05 19.65 -3.07
C CYS A 25 -13.02 19.80 -1.94
N LEU A 26 -11.85 20.36 -2.21
CA LEU A 26 -10.80 20.50 -1.18
C LEU A 26 -11.22 21.54 -0.13
N GLU A 27 -11.03 21.20 1.12
CA GLU A 27 -11.24 22.07 2.28
C GLU A 27 -10.09 21.90 3.28
N THR A 28 -9.94 22.85 4.18
CA THR A 28 -8.90 22.77 5.23
C THR A 28 -8.94 21.43 5.96
N PRO A 29 -7.77 20.74 6.13
CA PRO A 29 -6.40 21.26 5.93
C PRO A 29 -5.81 21.02 4.53
N PHE A 30 -6.59 20.66 3.52
CA PHE A 30 -6.09 20.33 2.19
C PHE A 30 -6.11 21.54 1.24
N LEU A 31 -5.01 21.74 0.51
CA LEU A 31 -4.85 22.83 -0.45
C LEU A 31 -4.41 22.26 -1.81
N LEU A 32 -5.00 22.74 -2.89
CA LEU A 32 -4.57 22.38 -4.23
C LEU A 32 -3.19 23.01 -4.51
N ALA A 33 -2.19 22.17 -4.76
CA ALA A 33 -0.85 22.59 -5.18
C ALA A 33 -0.71 22.72 -6.68
N GLY A 34 -1.43 21.89 -7.43
CA GLY A 34 -1.44 21.90 -8.88
C GLY A 34 -2.22 20.73 -9.46
N GLU A 35 -2.28 20.71 -10.79
CA GLU A 35 -2.95 19.66 -11.55
C GLU A 35 -2.21 19.32 -12.82
N SER A 36 -2.38 18.11 -13.31
CA SER A 36 -1.80 17.63 -14.56
C SER A 36 -2.71 16.60 -15.24
N ALA A 37 -2.39 16.31 -16.49
CA ALA A 37 -2.91 15.16 -17.20
C ALA A 37 -1.72 14.32 -17.68
N HIS A 38 -1.74 13.03 -17.36
CA HIS A 38 -0.63 12.11 -17.67
C HIS A 38 0.73 12.64 -17.18
N PHE A 39 0.74 13.19 -15.95
CA PHE A 39 1.91 13.79 -15.29
C PHE A 39 2.58 14.91 -16.10
N THR A 40 1.80 15.64 -16.90
CA THR A 40 2.26 16.81 -17.66
C THR A 40 1.36 18.01 -17.36
N PRO A 41 1.90 19.10 -16.73
CA PRO A 41 3.26 19.21 -16.19
C PRO A 41 3.54 18.22 -15.03
N GLN A 42 4.81 17.95 -14.76
CA GLN A 42 5.17 17.09 -13.63
C GLN A 42 4.86 17.77 -12.29
N PRO A 43 4.41 17.00 -11.28
CA PRO A 43 4.23 17.50 -9.92
C PRO A 43 5.52 18.08 -9.35
N ASP A 44 5.42 19.25 -8.72
CA ASP A 44 6.50 19.82 -7.91
C ASP A 44 6.54 19.12 -6.55
N LEU A 45 7.43 18.14 -6.40
CA LEU A 45 7.53 17.31 -5.19
C LEU A 45 7.88 18.13 -3.93
N ALA A 46 8.60 19.25 -4.07
CA ALA A 46 8.89 20.15 -2.94
C ALA A 46 7.63 20.85 -2.40
N ARG A 47 6.58 20.87 -3.20
CA ARG A 47 5.31 21.54 -2.90
C ARG A 47 4.11 20.60 -2.93
N THR A 48 4.32 19.29 -2.88
CA THR A 48 3.27 18.27 -2.93
C THR A 48 3.45 17.31 -1.77
N ASP A 49 2.42 17.13 -0.97
CA ASP A 49 2.40 16.20 0.15
C ASP A 49 1.59 14.94 -0.21
N ILE A 50 0.54 15.09 -1.02
CA ILE A 50 -0.30 13.99 -1.52
C ILE A 50 -0.44 14.12 -3.03
N LEU A 51 -0.17 13.03 -3.74
CA LEU A 51 -0.42 12.89 -5.17
C LEU A 51 -1.65 12.01 -5.38
N ILE A 52 -2.65 12.57 -6.03
CA ILE A 52 -3.83 11.85 -6.50
C ILE A 52 -3.59 11.54 -7.98
N PHE A 53 -3.75 10.28 -8.37
CA PHE A 53 -3.54 9.86 -9.75
C PHE A 53 -4.55 8.79 -10.20
N GLU A 54 -4.75 8.71 -11.52
CA GLU A 54 -5.58 7.66 -12.10
C GLU A 54 -4.86 6.31 -12.06
N LEU A 55 -5.55 5.27 -11.54
CA LEU A 55 -5.02 3.91 -11.50
C LEU A 55 -5.18 3.24 -12.86
N ASP A 56 -4.13 3.26 -13.63
CA ASP A 56 -4.00 2.54 -14.89
C ASP A 56 -2.56 2.05 -15.11
N GLN A 57 -2.31 1.37 -16.22
CA GLN A 57 -1.02 0.79 -16.58
C GLN A 57 0.12 1.83 -16.72
N ALA A 58 -0.21 3.09 -16.94
CA ALA A 58 0.75 4.17 -17.07
C ALA A 58 0.87 5.00 -15.77
N GLY A 59 -0.25 5.23 -15.09
CA GLY A 59 -0.35 6.06 -13.89
C GLY A 59 0.43 5.48 -12.71
N LEU A 60 0.25 4.19 -12.41
CA LEU A 60 0.91 3.55 -11.28
C LEU A 60 2.45 3.62 -11.37
N PRO A 61 3.11 3.19 -12.46
CA PRO A 61 4.58 3.28 -12.54
C PRO A 61 5.10 4.72 -12.44
N ASN A 62 4.38 5.69 -13.02
CA ASN A 62 4.77 7.10 -12.94
C ASN A 62 4.66 7.65 -11.51
N ALA A 63 3.55 7.36 -10.81
CA ALA A 63 3.35 7.77 -9.42
C ALA A 63 4.42 7.16 -8.49
N LEU A 64 4.71 5.86 -8.64
CA LEU A 64 5.73 5.17 -7.86
C LEU A 64 7.14 5.73 -8.11
N ARG A 65 7.46 6.08 -9.36
CA ARG A 65 8.73 6.73 -9.70
C ARG A 65 8.89 8.07 -8.99
N LEU A 66 7.83 8.87 -8.89
CA LEU A 66 7.84 10.15 -8.18
C LEU A 66 7.94 9.98 -6.66
N ALA A 67 7.32 8.94 -6.10
CA ALA A 67 7.32 8.69 -4.66
C ALA A 67 8.60 8.04 -4.14
N ARG A 68 9.45 7.46 -5.01
CA ARG A 68 10.61 6.62 -4.63
C ARG A 68 11.55 7.25 -3.61
N ASP A 69 11.82 8.54 -3.76
CA ASP A 69 12.80 9.28 -2.95
C ASP A 69 12.14 10.46 -2.21
N SER A 70 10.85 10.35 -1.89
CA SER A 70 10.07 11.40 -1.25
C SER A 70 9.07 10.82 -0.24
N ASP A 71 8.63 11.64 0.70
CA ASP A 71 7.55 11.31 1.65
C ASP A 71 6.14 11.50 1.03
N LEU A 72 6.05 11.40 -0.29
CA LEU A 72 4.83 11.63 -1.05
C LEU A 72 3.80 10.53 -0.76
N LEU A 73 2.64 10.91 -0.24
CA LEU A 73 1.53 10.00 -0.06
C LEU A 73 0.80 9.81 -1.40
N LEU A 74 0.51 8.56 -1.73
CA LEU A 74 -0.13 8.18 -2.98
C LEU A 74 -1.59 7.80 -2.75
N VAL A 75 -2.50 8.50 -3.44
CA VAL A 75 -3.94 8.21 -3.47
C VAL A 75 -4.34 7.96 -4.91
N THR A 76 -5.04 6.86 -5.17
CA THR A 76 -5.45 6.53 -6.53
C THR A 76 -6.95 6.61 -6.73
N ILE A 77 -7.34 6.97 -7.95
CA ILE A 77 -8.73 6.95 -8.41
C ILE A 77 -8.80 6.02 -9.62
N ALA A 78 -9.76 5.10 -9.59
CA ALA A 78 -9.95 4.14 -10.67
C ALA A 78 -11.35 4.27 -11.28
N SER A 79 -11.42 4.24 -12.61
CA SER A 79 -12.70 4.16 -13.34
C SER A 79 -13.32 2.77 -13.20
N GLN A 80 -12.47 1.75 -13.25
CA GLN A 80 -12.79 0.36 -12.92
C GLN A 80 -11.64 -0.20 -12.09
N ILE A 81 -11.96 -1.10 -11.16
CA ILE A 81 -10.92 -1.74 -10.37
C ILE A 81 -10.54 -3.05 -11.04
N GLU A 82 -9.35 -3.06 -11.62
CA GLU A 82 -8.63 -4.28 -11.94
C GLU A 82 -7.94 -4.74 -10.66
N ASP A 83 -8.42 -5.86 -10.10
CA ASP A 83 -7.97 -6.34 -8.80
C ASP A 83 -6.45 -6.55 -8.74
N GLU A 84 -5.81 -6.97 -9.84
CA GLU A 84 -4.37 -7.20 -9.90
C GLU A 84 -3.59 -5.90 -9.81
N LEU A 85 -3.99 -4.89 -10.59
CA LEU A 85 -3.34 -3.58 -10.58
C LEU A 85 -3.51 -2.86 -9.23
N LEU A 86 -4.67 -3.03 -8.58
CA LEU A 86 -4.89 -2.45 -7.27
C LEU A 86 -4.06 -3.14 -6.18
N VAL A 87 -3.93 -4.46 -6.22
CA VAL A 87 -3.04 -5.20 -5.29
C VAL A 87 -1.61 -4.73 -5.47
N GLU A 88 -1.13 -4.62 -6.70
CA GLU A 88 0.19 -4.09 -7.01
C GLU A 88 0.37 -2.67 -6.44
N ALA A 89 -0.62 -1.80 -6.62
CA ALA A 89 -0.60 -0.44 -6.09
C ALA A 89 -0.49 -0.40 -4.56
N ILE A 90 -1.26 -1.24 -3.86
CA ILE A 90 -1.22 -1.33 -2.39
C ILE A 90 0.13 -1.88 -1.91
N GLU A 91 0.64 -2.94 -2.54
CA GLU A 91 1.94 -3.53 -2.20
C GLU A 91 3.08 -2.53 -2.45
N ALA A 92 2.93 -1.66 -3.43
CA ALA A 92 3.88 -0.62 -3.76
C ALA A 92 3.76 0.65 -2.89
N GLY A 93 2.80 0.70 -1.95
CA GLY A 93 2.70 1.79 -0.96
C GLY A 93 1.63 2.84 -1.25
N VAL A 94 0.67 2.58 -2.14
CA VAL A 94 -0.51 3.44 -2.28
C VAL A 94 -1.34 3.39 -1.00
N THR A 95 -1.58 4.56 -0.39
CA THR A 95 -2.22 4.69 0.92
C THR A 95 -3.73 4.89 0.85
N GLY A 96 -4.28 5.25 -0.31
CA GLY A 96 -5.72 5.42 -0.48
C GLY A 96 -6.17 5.07 -1.89
N ALA A 97 -7.35 4.48 -2.00
CA ALA A 97 -7.98 4.21 -3.29
C ALA A 97 -9.47 4.55 -3.27
N MET A 98 -9.98 5.07 -4.38
CA MET A 98 -11.37 5.44 -4.56
C MET A 98 -11.84 5.05 -5.96
N LEU A 99 -13.10 4.62 -6.07
CA LEU A 99 -13.74 4.48 -7.38
C LEU A 99 -14.22 5.85 -7.87
N ARG A 100 -14.07 6.11 -9.17
CA ARG A 100 -14.60 7.32 -9.80
C ARG A 100 -16.14 7.42 -9.66
N SER A 101 -16.83 6.28 -9.70
CA SER A 101 -18.28 6.20 -9.48
C SER A 101 -18.73 6.62 -8.07
N ASP A 102 -17.85 6.44 -7.08
CA ASP A 102 -18.13 6.73 -5.67
C ASP A 102 -17.62 8.12 -5.25
N ALA A 103 -17.02 8.84 -6.22
CA ALA A 103 -16.46 10.16 -5.99
C ALA A 103 -17.55 11.17 -5.65
N ASN A 104 -17.53 11.60 -4.43
CA ASN A 104 -18.31 12.72 -3.90
C ASN A 104 -17.47 13.42 -2.82
N PRO A 105 -17.77 14.66 -2.43
CA PRO A 105 -16.95 15.42 -1.49
C PRO A 105 -16.65 14.66 -0.19
N THR A 106 -17.65 13.98 0.38
CA THR A 106 -17.49 13.25 1.65
C THR A 106 -16.52 12.07 1.52
N THR A 107 -16.72 11.22 0.52
CA THR A 107 -15.84 10.06 0.26
C THR A 107 -14.42 10.52 -0.07
N PHE A 108 -14.29 11.55 -0.89
CA PHE A 108 -12.99 12.09 -1.30
C PHE A 108 -12.21 12.62 -0.10
N LEU A 109 -12.80 13.51 0.70
CA LEU A 109 -12.14 14.06 1.89
C LEU A 109 -11.85 13.00 2.95
N HIS A 110 -12.74 12.01 3.12
CA HIS A 110 -12.47 10.88 3.99
C HIS A 110 -11.24 10.08 3.54
N THR A 111 -11.12 9.81 2.25
CA THR A 111 -9.94 9.10 1.68
C THR A 111 -8.66 9.87 1.92
N LEU A 112 -8.66 11.19 1.71
CA LEU A 112 -7.50 12.04 1.97
C LEU A 112 -7.11 12.06 3.46
N ARG A 113 -8.08 12.21 4.36
CA ARG A 113 -7.83 12.20 5.82
C ARG A 113 -7.26 10.85 6.28
N SER A 114 -7.80 9.75 5.77
CA SER A 114 -7.30 8.41 6.09
C SER A 114 -5.89 8.19 5.58
N ALA A 115 -5.58 8.61 4.36
CA ALA A 115 -4.24 8.55 3.81
C ALA A 115 -3.25 9.39 4.62
N ALA A 116 -3.62 10.63 4.97
CA ALA A 116 -2.79 11.54 5.76
C ALA A 116 -2.52 11.03 7.18
N SER A 117 -3.46 10.30 7.79
CA SER A 117 -3.28 9.69 9.11
C SER A 117 -2.56 8.33 9.09
N GLY A 118 -2.13 7.84 7.92
CA GLY A 118 -1.47 6.53 7.77
C GLY A 118 -2.41 5.32 7.89
N ASN A 119 -3.73 5.54 7.98
CA ASN A 119 -4.68 4.44 8.20
C ASN A 119 -5.10 3.71 6.92
N GLY A 120 -4.71 4.18 5.75
CA GLY A 120 -5.13 3.63 4.47
C GLY A 120 -6.66 3.66 4.26
N SER A 121 -7.12 3.91 3.05
CA SER A 121 -8.55 3.89 2.71
C SER A 121 -8.77 3.09 1.44
N LEU A 122 -9.59 2.04 1.53
CA LEU A 122 -10.00 1.23 0.39
C LEU A 122 -11.52 1.18 0.29
N PRO A 123 -12.10 1.23 -0.91
CA PRO A 123 -13.52 1.01 -1.09
C PRO A 123 -13.95 -0.35 -0.51
N THR A 124 -15.08 -0.38 0.20
CA THR A 124 -15.59 -1.62 0.82
C THR A 124 -15.83 -2.74 -0.21
N ALA A 125 -16.26 -2.38 -1.40
CA ALA A 125 -16.44 -3.32 -2.50
C ALA A 125 -15.13 -4.01 -2.90
N VAL A 126 -14.01 -3.28 -2.89
CA VAL A 126 -12.67 -3.80 -3.15
C VAL A 126 -12.23 -4.72 -2.03
N LEU A 127 -12.37 -4.27 -0.80
CA LEU A 127 -12.02 -5.06 0.37
C LEU A 127 -12.78 -6.39 0.40
N SER A 128 -14.10 -6.36 0.13
CA SER A 128 -14.92 -7.55 0.04
C SER A 128 -14.48 -8.51 -1.08
N ARG A 129 -14.10 -7.97 -2.24
CA ARG A 129 -13.58 -8.77 -3.37
C ARG A 129 -12.22 -9.38 -3.06
N LEU A 130 -11.31 -8.63 -2.45
CA LEU A 130 -10.00 -9.15 -2.01
C LEU A 130 -10.14 -10.26 -0.96
N LEU A 131 -11.12 -10.14 -0.06
CA LEU A 131 -11.39 -11.15 0.97
C LEU A 131 -12.14 -12.38 0.45
N SER A 132 -12.94 -12.25 -0.61
CA SER A 132 -13.76 -13.34 -1.19
C SER A 132 -13.07 -14.10 -2.31
N ARG A 133 -11.90 -13.71 -2.78
CA ARG A 133 -11.15 -14.48 -3.78
C ARG A 133 -10.75 -15.85 -3.20
N PRO A 134 -11.11 -16.97 -3.88
CA PRO A 134 -10.39 -18.21 -3.67
C PRO A 134 -8.95 -17.95 -4.09
N ARG A 135 -8.01 -18.23 -3.21
CA ARG A 135 -6.58 -17.98 -3.41
C ARG A 135 -6.00 -18.82 -4.56
N ALA A 136 -6.37 -18.52 -5.80
CA ALA A 136 -5.76 -19.08 -6.99
C ALA A 136 -4.94 -17.97 -7.67
N GLY A 137 -3.65 -17.97 -7.47
CA GLY A 137 -2.68 -17.32 -8.35
C GLY A 137 -2.20 -15.91 -8.00
N VAL A 138 -2.59 -15.32 -6.88
CA VAL A 138 -1.83 -14.16 -6.37
C VAL A 138 -0.72 -14.75 -5.49
N ARG A 139 0.53 -14.48 -5.81
CA ARG A 139 1.62 -14.54 -4.81
C ARG A 139 1.27 -13.49 -3.76
N GLY A 140 0.29 -13.90 -2.92
CA GLY A 140 -0.40 -13.00 -2.02
C GLY A 140 0.45 -12.66 -0.82
N ALA A 141 0.06 -11.63 -0.13
CA ALA A 141 0.49 -11.23 1.21
C ALA A 141 0.37 -12.36 2.28
N GLY A 142 0.43 -13.60 1.90
CA GLY A 142 0.40 -14.82 2.72
C GLY A 142 1.27 -15.95 2.19
N GLU A 143 1.80 -15.87 0.97
CA GLU A 143 2.80 -16.83 0.50
C GLU A 143 4.18 -16.36 0.94
N LEU A 144 4.74 -17.14 1.87
CA LEU A 144 6.10 -16.95 2.31
C LEU A 144 7.06 -17.25 1.15
N THR A 145 8.06 -16.42 0.98
CA THR A 145 9.15 -16.69 0.04
C THR A 145 9.90 -17.97 0.45
N ASP A 146 10.63 -18.58 -0.46
CA ASP A 146 11.47 -19.77 -0.16
C ASP A 146 12.42 -19.51 1.02
N ARG A 147 12.93 -18.29 1.16
CA ARG A 147 13.77 -17.86 2.28
C ARG A 147 12.99 -17.83 3.59
N GLU A 148 11.81 -17.28 3.59
CA GLU A 148 10.91 -17.21 4.75
C GLU A 148 10.42 -18.60 5.15
N LEU A 149 10.08 -19.44 4.17
CA LEU A 149 9.74 -20.84 4.39
C LEU A 149 10.90 -21.64 4.99
N GLY A 150 12.11 -21.43 4.48
CA GLY A 150 13.32 -22.06 5.03
C GLY A 150 13.52 -21.72 6.50
N VAL A 151 13.46 -20.44 6.85
CA VAL A 151 13.57 -19.98 8.25
C VAL A 151 12.42 -20.54 9.10
N LEU A 152 11.18 -20.52 8.60
CA LEU A 152 10.01 -21.00 9.34
C LEU A 152 10.07 -22.51 9.63
N ARG A 153 10.58 -23.32 8.68
CA ARG A 153 10.83 -24.76 8.87
C ARG A 153 11.87 -25.05 9.93
N LEU A 154 12.92 -24.27 10.02
CA LEU A 154 13.94 -24.41 11.05
C LEU A 154 13.43 -23.96 12.42
N LEU A 155 12.62 -22.87 12.45
CA LEU A 155 11.91 -22.46 13.67
C LEU A 155 10.97 -23.56 14.18
N SER A 156 10.29 -24.31 13.30
CA SER A 156 9.40 -25.40 13.69
C SER A 156 10.15 -26.58 14.32
N LYS A 157 11.41 -26.76 14.02
CA LYS A 157 12.32 -27.74 14.64
C LYS A 157 12.87 -27.27 16.00
N GLY A 158 12.57 -26.03 16.41
CA GLY A 158 13.06 -25.46 17.65
C GLY A 158 14.44 -24.81 17.57
N GLU A 159 14.96 -24.60 16.35
CA GLU A 159 16.28 -24.04 16.16
C GLU A 159 16.39 -22.59 16.62
N SER A 160 17.53 -22.23 17.19
CA SER A 160 17.82 -20.87 17.61
C SER A 160 18.15 -19.99 16.39
N THR A 161 18.00 -18.67 16.52
CA THR A 161 18.36 -17.69 15.47
C THR A 161 19.80 -17.88 15.00
N ARG A 162 20.70 -18.25 15.88
CA ARG A 162 22.11 -18.50 15.58
C ARG A 162 22.27 -19.76 14.70
N GLN A 163 21.65 -20.86 15.07
CA GLN A 163 21.68 -22.11 14.31
C GLN A 163 21.09 -21.92 12.92
N ILE A 164 19.92 -21.24 12.82
CA ILE A 164 19.29 -20.91 11.55
C ILE A 164 20.22 -20.04 10.68
N ALA A 165 20.96 -19.10 11.28
CA ALA A 165 21.91 -18.27 10.56
C ALA A 165 23.09 -19.09 10.00
N GLU A 166 23.60 -20.03 10.79
CA GLU A 166 24.66 -20.95 10.38
C GLU A 166 24.16 -21.89 9.26
N ASP A 167 22.99 -22.50 9.39
CA ASP A 167 22.42 -23.46 8.43
C ASP A 167 22.09 -22.82 7.07
N LEU A 168 21.61 -21.58 7.09
CA LEU A 168 21.21 -20.86 5.86
C LEU A 168 22.28 -19.91 5.32
N CYS A 169 23.49 -19.92 5.91
CA CYS A 169 24.58 -19.00 5.56
C CYS A 169 24.17 -17.52 5.61
N TYR A 170 23.40 -17.13 6.63
CA TYR A 170 22.96 -15.75 6.88
C TYR A 170 23.63 -15.18 8.14
N SER A 171 23.53 -13.85 8.30
CA SER A 171 23.81 -13.23 9.60
C SER A 171 22.62 -13.41 10.54
N GLU A 172 22.85 -13.44 11.87
CA GLU A 172 21.75 -13.46 12.86
C GLU A 172 20.80 -12.27 12.67
N LYS A 173 21.33 -11.10 12.28
CA LYS A 173 20.53 -9.91 11.98
C LYS A 173 19.58 -10.16 10.81
N THR A 174 20.08 -10.83 9.75
CA THR A 174 19.28 -11.20 8.59
C THR A 174 18.15 -12.14 8.98
N VAL A 175 18.43 -13.16 9.80
CA VAL A 175 17.41 -14.09 10.29
C VAL A 175 16.38 -13.39 11.14
N LYS A 176 16.76 -12.46 12.04
CA LYS A 176 15.83 -11.65 12.84
C LYS A 176 14.91 -10.83 11.97
N ASN A 177 15.43 -10.22 10.89
CA ASN A 177 14.61 -9.46 9.94
C ASN A 177 13.62 -10.37 9.22
N ILE A 178 14.07 -11.52 8.70
CA ILE A 178 13.19 -12.50 8.03
C ILE A 178 12.09 -12.98 8.98
N VAL A 179 12.42 -13.28 10.24
CA VAL A 179 11.40 -13.66 11.25
C VAL A 179 10.40 -12.54 11.46
N HIS A 180 10.88 -11.30 11.58
CA HIS A 180 9.99 -10.13 11.71
C HIS A 180 9.03 -10.03 10.51
N ASP A 181 9.55 -10.13 9.29
CA ASP A 181 8.75 -10.05 8.06
C ASP A 181 7.70 -11.17 7.99
N VAL A 182 8.09 -12.41 8.38
CA VAL A 182 7.16 -13.54 8.52
C VAL A 182 6.04 -13.23 9.52
N LEU A 183 6.39 -12.68 10.69
CA LEU A 183 5.39 -12.34 11.73
C LEU A 183 4.40 -11.28 11.23
N VAL A 184 4.89 -10.23 10.59
CA VAL A 184 4.05 -9.18 10.00
C VAL A 184 3.16 -9.75 8.90
N ARG A 185 3.73 -10.50 7.96
CA ARG A 185 3.02 -11.09 6.82
C ARG A 185 1.94 -12.10 7.24
N MET A 186 2.22 -12.90 8.26
CA MET A 186 1.28 -13.88 8.80
C MET A 186 0.32 -13.28 9.85
N ASN A 187 0.48 -12.00 10.19
CA ASN A 187 -0.23 -11.32 11.27
C ASN A 187 -0.14 -12.08 12.60
N CYS A 188 1.09 -12.47 12.97
CA CYS A 188 1.39 -13.22 14.18
C CYS A 188 2.14 -12.34 15.19
N ARG A 189 1.85 -12.53 16.48
CA ARG A 189 2.49 -11.77 17.58
C ARG A 189 3.85 -12.31 17.98
N ASN A 190 4.13 -13.59 17.71
CA ASN A 190 5.38 -14.25 18.04
C ASN A 190 5.65 -15.47 17.15
N ARG A 191 6.91 -15.94 17.20
CA ARG A 191 7.39 -17.07 16.38
C ARG A 191 6.60 -18.37 16.61
N ALA A 192 6.16 -18.65 17.85
CA ALA A 192 5.41 -19.86 18.15
C ALA A 192 4.03 -19.83 17.48
N GLN A 193 3.38 -18.67 17.47
CA GLN A 193 2.11 -18.47 16.77
C GLN A 193 2.28 -18.63 15.25
N ALA A 194 3.37 -18.11 14.68
CA ALA A 194 3.66 -18.26 13.25
C ALA A 194 3.87 -19.73 12.85
N VAL A 195 4.64 -20.48 13.62
CA VAL A 195 4.85 -21.92 13.43
C VAL A 195 3.52 -22.68 13.53
N ALA A 196 2.74 -22.48 14.59
CA ALA A 196 1.46 -23.15 14.78
C ALA A 196 0.46 -22.85 13.65
N LEU A 197 0.42 -21.60 13.20
CA LEU A 197 -0.44 -21.18 12.08
C LEU A 197 0.01 -21.80 10.76
N ALA A 198 1.32 -21.84 10.48
CA ALA A 198 1.89 -22.42 9.27
C ALA A 198 1.64 -23.93 9.21
N THR A 199 1.85 -24.66 10.31
CA THR A 199 1.54 -26.09 10.41
C THR A 199 0.04 -26.35 10.17
N ARG A 200 -0.84 -25.58 10.81
CA ARG A 200 -2.29 -25.73 10.64
C ARG A 200 -2.77 -25.45 9.20
N ARG A 201 -2.07 -24.57 8.48
CA ARG A 201 -2.36 -24.24 7.07
C ARG A 201 -1.68 -25.17 6.08
N GLY A 202 -0.88 -26.14 6.53
CA GLY A 202 -0.12 -27.06 5.66
C GLY A 202 1.00 -26.37 4.87
N ILE A 203 1.52 -25.26 5.38
CA ILE A 203 2.63 -24.50 4.77
C ILE A 203 3.97 -25.18 5.10
N ILE A 204 4.09 -25.72 6.30
CA ILE A 204 5.24 -26.46 6.82
C ILE A 204 4.77 -27.72 7.55
#